data_1ce722e2ffa2d22f71569a57491d9407
#
_entry.id   1ce722e2ffa2d22f71569a57491d9407
#
_cell.length_a   1.000
_cell.length_b   1.000
_cell.length_c   1.000
_cell.angle_alpha   90.00
_cell.angle_beta   90.00
_cell.angle_gamma   90.00
#
_symmetry.space_group_name_H-M   'P 1'
#
loop_
_entity.id
_entity.type
_entity.pdbx_description
1 polymer ?
#
loop_
_entity_poly.entity_id
_entity_poly.type
_entity_poly.pdbx_seq_one_letter_code
_entity_poly.pdbx_strand_id
1 'polypeptide(L)'
;MDELETLGEKLACEVYGADWASLRPLSGHMADMIMISTLTKPGGSILSVNPSNGGYPGISGEGYPPFVNVKNLYFPFEAERMNIDVNKAKALIEDEKPSLVVFGQSYFLFPHPIKELADACQSAGSQVAYDASHVLGLIGGGMFQRPLREGAAVMLGSTHKSFFGPQGGIILGTSQVKELVKDRQFPGLVDNAHWNRIASLIWALDEIRRRGAKYASQVIVNAKALARALHEGGLPVKCADYGFTESHQVFLDISGEENVNRFSEKLENANMIVDHGIRLGTNESTRRGMKKRDMERVAELIIRVYKGEEPNSVRRAATKLRKEFKTIEYT
;
A
#
# COMPACT_ATOMS: atom_id res chain seq x y z
N MET A 1 -15.02 -8.52 -25.68
CA MET A 1 -14.71 -8.71 -24.26
C MET A 1 -13.23 -9.06 -24.09
N ASP A 2 -12.74 -10.06 -24.80
CA ASP A 2 -11.32 -10.49 -24.77
C ASP A 2 -10.36 -9.36 -25.18
N GLU A 3 -10.71 -8.56 -26.18
CA GLU A 3 -9.92 -7.38 -26.57
C GLU A 3 -9.77 -6.36 -25.43
N LEU A 4 -10.84 -6.15 -24.64
CA LEU A 4 -10.81 -5.23 -23.51
C LEU A 4 -9.85 -5.73 -22.41
N GLU A 5 -9.93 -7.02 -22.05
CA GLU A 5 -9.03 -7.61 -21.06
C GLU A 5 -7.57 -7.58 -21.53
N THR A 6 -7.34 -7.96 -22.79
CA THR A 6 -6.01 -7.94 -23.42
C THR A 6 -5.41 -6.51 -23.43
N LEU A 7 -6.22 -5.49 -23.72
CA LEU A 7 -5.78 -4.10 -23.64
C LEU A 7 -5.36 -3.71 -22.22
N GLY A 8 -6.17 -4.09 -21.25
CA GLY A 8 -5.89 -3.79 -19.84
C GLY A 8 -4.66 -4.51 -19.30
N GLU A 9 -4.48 -5.77 -19.64
CA GLU A 9 -3.27 -6.55 -19.30
C GLU A 9 -2.02 -5.91 -19.91
N LYS A 10 -2.10 -5.51 -21.18
CA LYS A 10 -0.99 -4.83 -21.86
C LYS A 10 -0.63 -3.50 -21.20
N LEU A 11 -1.62 -2.66 -20.88
CA LEU A 11 -1.39 -1.40 -20.17
C LEU A 11 -0.79 -1.61 -18.78
N ALA A 12 -1.27 -2.60 -18.05
CA ALA A 12 -0.73 -2.94 -16.74
C ALA A 12 0.74 -3.39 -16.83
N CYS A 13 1.07 -4.24 -17.80
CA CYS A 13 2.45 -4.66 -18.06
C CYS A 13 3.35 -3.45 -18.42
N GLU A 14 2.86 -2.54 -19.26
CA GLU A 14 3.59 -1.31 -19.64
C GLU A 14 3.86 -0.43 -18.40
N VAL A 15 2.84 -0.17 -17.58
CA VAL A 15 2.93 0.70 -16.41
C VAL A 15 3.88 0.14 -15.35
N TYR A 16 3.84 -1.16 -15.09
CA TYR A 16 4.57 -1.77 -13.97
C TYR A 16 5.84 -2.52 -14.39
N GLY A 17 6.09 -2.67 -15.70
CA GLY A 17 7.24 -3.42 -16.21
C GLY A 17 7.13 -4.92 -15.92
N ALA A 18 5.92 -5.47 -15.95
CA ALA A 18 5.64 -6.89 -15.76
C ALA A 18 5.61 -7.64 -17.09
N ASP A 19 5.87 -8.94 -17.06
CA ASP A 19 5.77 -9.80 -18.25
C ASP A 19 4.31 -10.19 -18.55
N TRP A 20 3.49 -10.23 -17.53
CA TRP A 20 2.05 -10.51 -17.60
C TRP A 20 1.28 -9.82 -16.46
N ALA A 21 -0.02 -9.68 -16.65
CA ALA A 21 -0.93 -9.15 -15.65
C ALA A 21 -2.22 -9.96 -15.63
N SER A 22 -2.94 -9.91 -14.50
CA SER A 22 -4.34 -10.31 -14.39
C SER A 22 -5.15 -9.21 -13.71
N LEU A 23 -6.24 -8.83 -14.35
CA LEU A 23 -7.17 -7.82 -13.86
C LEU A 23 -8.41 -8.43 -13.20
N ARG A 24 -8.48 -9.75 -13.10
CA ARG A 24 -9.67 -10.47 -12.63
C ARG A 24 -9.91 -10.47 -11.12
N PRO A 25 -8.88 -10.39 -10.23
CA PRO A 25 -9.15 -10.40 -8.78
C PRO A 25 -10.10 -9.29 -8.35
N LEU A 26 -11.11 -9.64 -7.55
CA LEU A 26 -12.16 -8.72 -7.12
C LEU A 26 -11.73 -7.80 -5.96
N SER A 27 -10.61 -8.11 -5.34
CA SER A 27 -9.98 -7.31 -4.28
C SER A 27 -8.48 -7.60 -4.20
N GLY A 28 -7.72 -6.73 -3.51
CA GLY A 28 -6.34 -7.02 -3.14
C GLY A 28 -6.24 -8.30 -2.31
N HIS A 29 -7.14 -8.47 -1.34
CA HIS A 29 -7.18 -9.68 -0.52
C HIS A 29 -7.36 -10.97 -1.36
N MET A 30 -8.23 -10.96 -2.37
CA MET A 30 -8.36 -12.10 -3.29
C MET A 30 -7.07 -12.32 -4.09
N ALA A 31 -6.38 -11.27 -4.48
CA ALA A 31 -5.06 -11.39 -5.13
C ALA A 31 -4.03 -12.04 -4.19
N ASP A 32 -4.03 -11.68 -2.88
CA ASP A 32 -3.22 -12.35 -1.87
C ASP A 32 -3.58 -13.83 -1.72
N MET A 33 -4.86 -14.17 -1.68
CA MET A 33 -5.32 -15.56 -1.59
C MET A 33 -4.83 -16.38 -2.79
N ILE A 34 -4.91 -15.83 -4.00
CA ILE A 34 -4.42 -16.47 -5.23
C ILE A 34 -2.91 -16.69 -5.13
N MET A 35 -2.15 -15.67 -4.75
CA MET A 35 -0.69 -15.72 -4.58
C MET A 35 -0.29 -16.80 -3.57
N ILE A 36 -0.86 -16.77 -2.36
CA ILE A 36 -0.54 -17.74 -1.31
C ILE A 36 -0.86 -19.17 -1.77
N SER A 37 -2.06 -19.38 -2.33
CA SER A 37 -2.46 -20.71 -2.82
C SER A 37 -1.64 -21.22 -4.01
N THR A 38 -0.99 -20.31 -4.75
CA THR A 38 -0.13 -20.66 -5.89
C THR A 38 1.30 -20.97 -5.46
N LEU A 39 1.87 -20.11 -4.59
CA LEU A 39 3.29 -20.12 -4.28
C LEU A 39 3.63 -20.87 -2.98
N THR A 40 2.62 -21.42 -2.29
CA THR A 40 2.82 -22.29 -1.13
C THR A 40 2.13 -23.64 -1.33
N LYS A 41 2.44 -24.60 -0.46
CA LYS A 41 1.74 -25.88 -0.36
C LYS A 41 1.25 -26.08 1.07
N PRO A 42 0.22 -26.88 1.33
CA PRO A 42 -0.17 -27.27 2.68
C PRO A 42 1.03 -27.80 3.48
N GLY A 43 1.22 -27.30 4.68
CA GLY A 43 2.40 -27.58 5.53
C GLY A 43 3.59 -26.67 5.29
N GLY A 44 3.57 -25.82 4.26
CA GLY A 44 4.59 -24.80 4.02
C GLY A 44 4.47 -23.59 4.95
N SER A 45 5.33 -22.59 4.74
CA SER A 45 5.34 -21.37 5.54
C SER A 45 5.43 -20.12 4.68
N ILE A 46 4.86 -19.04 5.18
CA ILE A 46 4.93 -17.67 4.64
C ILE A 46 5.66 -16.77 5.66
N LEU A 47 6.60 -15.96 5.19
CA LEU A 47 7.25 -14.91 5.97
C LEU A 47 6.68 -13.55 5.54
N SER A 48 6.11 -12.79 6.46
CA SER A 48 5.47 -11.49 6.21
C SER A 48 5.72 -10.51 7.35
N VAL A 49 5.30 -9.25 7.20
CA VAL A 49 5.33 -8.28 8.30
C VAL A 49 4.23 -8.60 9.31
N ASN A 50 4.57 -8.59 10.60
CA ASN A 50 3.59 -8.83 11.67
C ASN A 50 2.53 -7.71 11.69
N PRO A 51 1.24 -8.03 11.88
CA PRO A 51 0.19 -7.02 12.03
C PRO A 51 0.48 -5.98 13.12
N SER A 52 1.12 -6.36 14.22
CA SER A 52 1.55 -5.41 15.28
C SER A 52 2.58 -4.38 14.80
N ASN A 53 3.29 -4.66 13.70
CA ASN A 53 4.25 -3.77 13.05
C ASN A 53 3.65 -3.09 11.78
N GLY A 54 2.34 -3.16 11.62
CA GLY A 54 1.63 -2.58 10.49
C GLY A 54 1.50 -3.51 9.28
N GLY A 55 1.78 -4.80 9.42
CA GLY A 55 1.51 -5.82 8.40
C GLY A 55 0.01 -5.95 8.10
N TYR A 56 -0.31 -6.60 6.99
CA TYR A 56 -1.71 -6.84 6.62
C TYR A 56 -2.26 -8.09 7.32
N PRO A 57 -3.32 -7.97 8.15
CA PRO A 57 -3.87 -9.12 8.87
C PRO A 57 -4.35 -10.25 7.97
N GLY A 58 -4.84 -9.94 6.76
CA GLY A 58 -5.37 -10.92 5.81
C GLY A 58 -4.36 -11.98 5.33
N ILE A 59 -3.05 -11.71 5.43
CA ILE A 59 -1.97 -12.66 5.12
C ILE A 59 -1.20 -13.12 6.36
N SER A 60 -1.72 -12.85 7.55
CA SER A 60 -1.15 -13.27 8.84
C SER A 60 -1.79 -14.56 9.36
N GLY A 61 -1.36 -14.99 10.55
CA GLY A 61 -1.94 -16.15 11.23
C GLY A 61 -3.42 -16.01 11.62
N GLU A 62 -3.98 -14.82 11.55
CA GLU A 62 -5.41 -14.53 11.76
C GLU A 62 -6.20 -14.46 10.42
N GLY A 63 -5.50 -14.47 9.29
CA GLY A 63 -6.06 -14.32 7.96
C GLY A 63 -6.18 -15.61 7.17
N TYR A 64 -5.84 -15.54 5.87
CA TYR A 64 -6.02 -16.65 4.93
C TYR A 64 -5.06 -17.84 5.09
N PRO A 65 -3.77 -17.69 5.45
CA PRO A 65 -2.81 -18.80 5.50
C PRO A 65 -3.29 -20.03 6.30
N PRO A 66 -3.91 -19.90 7.49
CA PRO A 66 -4.42 -21.04 8.24
C PRO A 66 -5.49 -21.86 7.48
N PHE A 67 -6.31 -21.20 6.63
CA PHE A 67 -7.34 -21.91 5.85
C PHE A 67 -6.77 -22.86 4.81
N VAL A 68 -5.52 -22.66 4.40
CA VAL A 68 -4.80 -23.49 3.45
C VAL A 68 -3.65 -24.28 4.10
N ASN A 69 -3.67 -24.39 5.43
CA ASN A 69 -2.65 -25.07 6.23
C ASN A 69 -1.23 -24.55 5.95
N VAL A 70 -1.05 -23.25 5.96
CA VAL A 70 0.25 -22.56 5.80
C VAL A 70 0.61 -21.87 7.10
N LYS A 71 1.83 -22.13 7.60
CA LYS A 71 2.37 -21.51 8.83
C LYS A 71 2.80 -20.06 8.56
N ASN A 72 2.53 -19.16 9.48
CA ASN A 72 3.05 -17.79 9.45
C ASN A 72 4.35 -17.66 10.23
N LEU A 73 5.31 -17.00 9.61
CA LEU A 73 6.52 -16.46 10.18
C LEU A 73 6.48 -14.94 10.01
N TYR A 74 7.14 -14.21 10.89
CA TYR A 74 7.15 -12.76 10.85
C TYR A 74 8.58 -12.21 10.77
N PHE A 75 8.77 -11.22 9.91
CA PHE A 75 10.03 -10.51 9.82
C PHE A 75 10.43 -9.89 11.15
N PRO A 76 11.71 -9.99 11.54
CA PRO A 76 12.32 -9.08 12.50
C PRO A 76 12.17 -7.63 11.97
N PHE A 77 11.76 -6.71 12.86
CA PHE A 77 11.33 -5.37 12.46
C PHE A 77 11.97 -4.29 13.34
N GLU A 78 12.47 -3.23 12.71
CA GLU A 78 13.00 -2.05 13.36
C GLU A 78 11.89 -1.01 13.53
N ALA A 79 11.28 -0.97 14.72
CA ALA A 79 10.12 -0.12 15.00
C ALA A 79 10.40 1.38 14.80
N GLU A 80 11.60 1.86 15.13
CA GLU A 80 12.01 3.26 14.96
C GLU A 80 12.08 3.68 13.49
N ARG A 81 12.52 2.75 12.62
CA ARG A 81 12.58 2.96 11.17
C ARG A 81 11.31 2.52 10.45
N MET A 82 10.42 1.86 11.17
CA MET A 82 9.23 1.22 10.58
C MET A 82 9.57 0.36 9.36
N ASN A 83 10.63 -0.46 9.45
CA ASN A 83 11.10 -1.30 8.35
C ASN A 83 11.68 -2.63 8.87
N ILE A 84 11.93 -3.54 7.94
CA ILE A 84 12.48 -4.88 8.19
C ILE A 84 13.96 -4.77 8.61
N ASP A 85 14.37 -5.47 9.67
CA ASP A 85 15.77 -5.66 10.06
C ASP A 85 16.42 -6.65 9.10
N VAL A 86 17.22 -6.12 8.18
CA VAL A 86 17.83 -6.89 7.08
C VAL A 86 18.70 -8.04 7.57
N ASN A 87 19.54 -7.79 8.59
CA ASN A 87 20.49 -8.79 9.05
C ASN A 87 19.79 -9.97 9.74
N LYS A 88 18.83 -9.66 10.61
CA LYS A 88 18.04 -10.70 11.27
C LYS A 88 17.09 -11.39 10.31
N ALA A 89 16.56 -10.67 9.30
CA ALA A 89 15.71 -11.27 8.27
C ALA A 89 16.48 -12.27 7.41
N LYS A 90 17.73 -11.98 7.03
CA LYS A 90 18.59 -12.93 6.31
C LYS A 90 18.76 -14.22 7.10
N ALA A 91 19.19 -14.13 8.36
CA ALA A 91 19.37 -15.29 9.23
C ALA A 91 18.07 -16.12 9.37
N LEU A 92 16.93 -15.45 9.54
CA LEU A 92 15.64 -16.13 9.65
C LEU A 92 15.25 -16.85 8.34
N ILE A 93 15.48 -16.24 7.17
CA ILE A 93 15.20 -16.85 5.87
C ILE A 93 16.07 -18.09 5.64
N GLU A 94 17.35 -18.02 5.98
CA GLU A 94 18.31 -19.11 5.84
C GLU A 94 18.00 -20.30 6.77
N ASP A 95 17.51 -20.02 7.98
CA ASP A 95 17.17 -21.03 9.00
C ASP A 95 15.81 -21.68 8.71
N GLU A 96 14.76 -20.88 8.57
CA GLU A 96 13.37 -21.35 8.43
C GLU A 96 12.97 -21.75 7.00
N LYS A 97 13.69 -21.28 5.98
CA LYS A 97 13.46 -21.55 4.54
C LYS A 97 11.99 -21.47 4.16
N PRO A 98 11.33 -20.31 4.38
CA PRO A 98 9.92 -20.17 4.08
C PRO A 98 9.63 -20.44 2.61
N SER A 99 8.49 -21.07 2.32
CA SER A 99 8.07 -21.32 0.92
C SER A 99 7.83 -20.02 0.17
N LEU A 100 7.35 -18.99 0.88
CA LEU A 100 6.98 -17.69 0.33
C LEU A 100 7.41 -16.57 1.27
N VAL A 101 8.10 -15.56 0.73
CA VAL A 101 8.46 -14.31 1.41
C VAL A 101 7.63 -13.20 0.80
N VAL A 102 6.78 -12.53 1.60
CA VAL A 102 5.91 -11.46 1.15
C VAL A 102 6.36 -10.13 1.75
N PHE A 103 6.81 -9.25 0.88
CA PHE A 103 7.04 -7.85 1.22
C PHE A 103 5.75 -7.06 1.02
N GLY A 104 5.64 -5.93 1.70
CA GLY A 104 4.43 -5.10 1.71
C GLY A 104 3.78 -5.07 3.07
N GLN A 105 3.09 -3.98 3.37
CA GLN A 105 2.42 -3.77 4.65
C GLN A 105 1.33 -2.69 4.54
N SER A 106 0.45 -2.63 5.54
CA SER A 106 -0.59 -1.60 5.60
C SER A 106 -0.05 -0.24 6.05
N TYR A 107 0.98 -0.24 6.90
CA TYR A 107 1.64 0.96 7.45
C TYR A 107 2.99 1.15 6.77
N PHE A 108 2.99 1.74 5.57
CA PHE A 108 4.08 1.69 4.61
C PHE A 108 4.74 3.06 4.42
N LEU A 109 5.79 3.37 5.18
CA LEU A 109 6.50 4.65 5.08
C LEU A 109 7.68 4.61 4.09
N PHE A 110 8.44 3.52 4.07
CA PHE A 110 9.69 3.39 3.30
C PHE A 110 9.71 2.12 2.45
N PRO A 111 10.49 2.08 1.34
CA PRO A 111 10.71 0.87 0.56
C PRO A 111 11.20 -0.29 1.41
N HIS A 112 10.71 -1.49 1.13
CA HIS A 112 11.19 -2.71 1.77
C HIS A 112 12.49 -3.21 1.14
N PRO A 113 13.37 -3.88 1.90
CA PRO A 113 14.69 -4.30 1.45
C PRO A 113 14.65 -5.60 0.61
N ILE A 114 13.90 -5.61 -0.50
CA ILE A 114 13.77 -6.80 -1.36
C ILE A 114 15.13 -7.17 -1.93
N LYS A 115 15.83 -6.18 -2.48
CA LYS A 115 17.11 -6.37 -3.16
C LYS A 115 18.17 -6.91 -2.20
N GLU A 116 18.20 -6.42 -0.96
CA GLU A 116 19.12 -6.84 0.08
C GLU A 116 18.86 -8.27 0.57
N LEU A 117 17.63 -8.76 0.43
CA LEU A 117 17.20 -10.09 0.87
C LEU A 117 17.06 -11.08 -0.30
N ALA A 118 17.21 -10.63 -1.55
CA ALA A 118 17.01 -11.47 -2.74
C ALA A 118 17.89 -12.72 -2.75
N ASP A 119 19.19 -12.57 -2.47
CA ASP A 119 20.14 -13.70 -2.46
C ASP A 119 19.82 -14.73 -1.37
N ALA A 120 19.39 -14.27 -0.18
CA ALA A 120 18.98 -15.16 0.90
C ALA A 120 17.71 -15.94 0.53
N CYS A 121 16.71 -15.26 -0.07
CA CYS A 121 15.50 -15.90 -0.56
C CYS A 121 15.82 -16.94 -1.65
N GLN A 122 16.67 -16.61 -2.61
CA GLN A 122 17.07 -17.51 -3.67
C GLN A 122 17.79 -18.75 -3.11
N SER A 123 18.74 -18.57 -2.20
CA SER A 123 19.50 -19.65 -1.56
C SER A 123 18.61 -20.56 -0.71
N ALA A 124 17.59 -20.02 -0.08
CA ALA A 124 16.58 -20.77 0.68
C ALA A 124 15.55 -21.50 -0.22
N GLY A 125 15.51 -21.19 -1.52
CA GLY A 125 14.49 -21.68 -2.45
C GLY A 125 13.11 -21.04 -2.25
N SER A 126 13.07 -19.90 -1.58
CA SER A 126 11.83 -19.15 -1.29
C SER A 126 11.34 -18.40 -2.52
N GLN A 127 10.04 -18.44 -2.78
CA GLN A 127 9.40 -17.52 -3.73
C GLN A 127 9.28 -16.12 -3.09
N VAL A 128 9.41 -15.08 -3.89
CA VAL A 128 9.29 -13.69 -3.40
C VAL A 128 8.08 -13.03 -4.04
N ALA A 129 7.22 -12.46 -3.22
CA ALA A 129 6.08 -11.67 -3.65
C ALA A 129 6.04 -10.30 -2.96
N TYR A 130 5.29 -9.37 -3.57
CA TYR A 130 5.13 -8.02 -3.06
C TYR A 130 3.67 -7.58 -3.07
N ASP A 131 3.11 -7.31 -1.90
CA ASP A 131 1.82 -6.64 -1.78
C ASP A 131 2.00 -5.12 -1.88
N ALA A 132 1.70 -4.60 -3.06
CA ALA A 132 1.76 -3.18 -3.38
C ALA A 132 0.49 -2.41 -3.01
N SER A 133 -0.49 -3.00 -2.36
CA SER A 133 -1.83 -2.41 -2.14
C SER A 133 -1.80 -0.95 -1.70
N HIS A 134 -0.91 -0.59 -0.80
CA HIS A 134 -0.79 0.79 -0.31
C HIS A 134 0.09 1.69 -1.18
N VAL A 135 0.95 1.14 -2.01
CA VAL A 135 1.92 1.91 -2.80
C VAL A 135 1.80 1.71 -4.32
N LEU A 136 0.78 0.97 -4.77
CA LEU A 136 0.57 0.62 -6.18
C LEU A 136 0.58 1.86 -7.10
N GLY A 137 -0.09 2.94 -6.70
CA GLY A 137 -0.11 4.19 -7.47
C GLY A 137 1.25 4.91 -7.52
N LEU A 138 2.05 4.78 -6.46
CA LEU A 138 3.40 5.36 -6.41
C LEU A 138 4.39 4.56 -7.27
N ILE A 139 4.28 3.23 -7.24
CA ILE A 139 5.04 2.32 -8.11
C ILE A 139 4.68 2.56 -9.57
N GLY A 140 3.39 2.63 -9.90
CA GLY A 140 2.91 2.92 -11.26
C GLY A 140 3.35 4.29 -11.78
N GLY A 141 3.52 5.26 -10.88
CA GLY A 141 4.11 6.58 -11.19
C GLY A 141 5.64 6.60 -11.20
N GLY A 142 6.31 5.48 -10.91
CA GLY A 142 7.77 5.38 -10.91
C GLY A 142 8.48 6.13 -9.78
N MET A 143 7.76 6.50 -8.70
CA MET A 143 8.27 7.29 -7.57
C MET A 143 8.45 6.49 -6.28
N PHE A 144 8.37 5.16 -6.36
CA PHE A 144 8.65 4.22 -5.29
C PHE A 144 9.55 3.10 -5.80
N GLN A 145 9.70 1.99 -5.07
CA GLN A 145 10.55 0.88 -5.52
C GLN A 145 9.99 0.14 -6.75
N ARG A 146 10.77 -0.77 -7.31
CA ARG A 146 10.42 -1.58 -8.49
C ARG A 146 10.49 -3.08 -8.15
N PRO A 147 9.51 -3.64 -7.42
CA PRO A 147 9.61 -4.97 -6.83
C PRO A 147 9.97 -6.09 -7.80
N LEU A 148 9.38 -6.11 -9.01
CA LEU A 148 9.66 -7.12 -10.03
C LEU A 148 11.09 -7.05 -10.58
N ARG A 149 11.75 -5.90 -10.50
CA ARG A 149 13.17 -5.74 -10.88
C ARG A 149 14.13 -5.96 -9.71
N GLU A 150 13.60 -5.98 -8.49
CA GLU A 150 14.35 -6.15 -7.25
C GLU A 150 14.37 -7.61 -6.77
N GLY A 151 13.63 -8.51 -7.44
CA GLY A 151 13.63 -9.93 -7.14
C GLY A 151 12.27 -10.55 -6.84
N ALA A 152 11.19 -9.76 -6.80
CA ALA A 152 9.85 -10.33 -6.64
C ALA A 152 9.38 -11.03 -7.93
N ALA A 153 8.91 -12.27 -7.80
CA ALA A 153 8.31 -13.02 -8.92
C ALA A 153 6.88 -12.55 -9.21
N VAL A 154 6.18 -12.09 -8.16
CA VAL A 154 4.80 -11.58 -8.22
C VAL A 154 4.71 -10.27 -7.47
N MET A 155 4.02 -9.31 -8.06
CA MET A 155 3.51 -8.10 -7.41
C MET A 155 2.00 -8.07 -7.55
N LEU A 156 1.31 -7.72 -6.48
CA LEU A 156 -0.15 -7.62 -6.48
C LEU A 156 -0.61 -6.40 -5.70
N GLY A 157 -1.88 -6.08 -5.77
CA GLY A 157 -2.40 -5.02 -4.91
C GLY A 157 -3.86 -4.67 -5.14
N SER A 158 -4.38 -3.89 -4.20
CA SER A 158 -5.68 -3.24 -4.31
C SER A 158 -5.63 -2.08 -5.31
N THR A 159 -6.65 -1.94 -6.14
CA THR A 159 -6.72 -0.93 -7.20
C THR A 159 -7.44 0.37 -6.79
N HIS A 160 -7.79 0.53 -5.52
CA HIS A 160 -8.64 1.64 -5.01
C HIS A 160 -8.06 2.39 -3.81
N LYS A 161 -6.74 2.25 -3.56
CA LYS A 161 -6.04 2.93 -2.45
C LYS A 161 -5.14 4.04 -3.00
N SER A 162 -3.81 3.87 -2.99
CA SER A 162 -2.89 4.83 -3.62
C SER A 162 -3.02 4.88 -5.14
N PHE A 163 -3.37 3.77 -5.76
CA PHE A 163 -3.87 3.71 -7.14
C PHE A 163 -5.37 4.07 -7.12
N PHE A 164 -5.75 5.06 -7.87
CA PHE A 164 -7.09 5.68 -7.85
C PHE A 164 -8.08 5.00 -8.82
N GLY A 165 -7.99 3.70 -8.98
CA GLY A 165 -8.88 2.90 -9.81
C GLY A 165 -10.14 2.43 -9.08
N PRO A 166 -10.94 1.59 -9.73
CA PRO A 166 -12.12 0.99 -9.11
C PRO A 166 -11.72 0.03 -8.01
N GLN A 167 -12.66 -0.26 -7.11
CA GLN A 167 -12.45 -1.31 -6.13
C GLN A 167 -12.18 -2.64 -6.81
N GLY A 168 -11.10 -3.31 -6.39
CA GLY A 168 -10.64 -4.55 -7.01
C GLY A 168 -9.20 -4.85 -6.67
N GLY A 169 -8.66 -5.86 -7.33
CA GLY A 169 -7.27 -6.26 -7.26
C GLY A 169 -6.64 -6.40 -8.65
N ILE A 170 -5.32 -6.45 -8.64
CA ILE A 170 -4.47 -6.72 -9.80
C ILE A 170 -3.35 -7.67 -9.36
N ILE A 171 -2.94 -8.57 -10.26
CA ILE A 171 -1.73 -9.40 -10.11
C ILE A 171 -0.84 -9.13 -11.32
N LEU A 172 0.44 -8.99 -11.07
CA LEU A 172 1.49 -8.72 -12.05
C LEU A 172 2.66 -9.66 -11.75
N GLY A 173 3.37 -10.14 -12.75
CA GLY A 173 4.47 -11.06 -12.45
C GLY A 173 5.46 -11.26 -13.58
N THR A 174 6.48 -12.05 -13.27
CA THR A 174 7.45 -12.58 -14.24
C THR A 174 6.86 -13.78 -14.97
N SER A 175 7.36 -14.08 -16.16
CA SER A 175 6.88 -15.21 -16.99
C SER A 175 6.93 -16.56 -16.26
N GLN A 176 7.82 -16.72 -15.28
CA GLN A 176 8.05 -17.98 -14.55
C GLN A 176 6.82 -18.48 -13.77
N VAL A 177 6.00 -17.56 -13.25
CA VAL A 177 4.85 -17.91 -12.39
C VAL A 177 3.49 -17.73 -13.07
N LYS A 178 3.48 -17.30 -14.33
CA LYS A 178 2.27 -16.93 -15.07
C LYS A 178 1.22 -18.03 -15.09
N GLU A 179 1.58 -19.21 -15.57
CA GLU A 179 0.64 -20.31 -15.74
C GLU A 179 0.17 -20.85 -14.38
N LEU A 180 1.08 -20.94 -13.40
CA LEU A 180 0.72 -21.36 -12.04
C LEU A 180 -0.33 -20.45 -11.41
N VAL A 181 -0.21 -19.12 -11.59
CA VAL A 181 -1.19 -18.16 -11.07
C VAL A 181 -2.50 -18.25 -11.84
N LYS A 182 -2.46 -18.37 -13.17
CA LYS A 182 -3.66 -18.48 -14.00
C LYS A 182 -4.48 -19.72 -13.64
N ASP A 183 -3.85 -20.88 -13.52
CA ASP A 183 -4.49 -22.14 -13.16
C ASP A 183 -5.12 -22.10 -11.76
N ARG A 184 -4.46 -21.43 -10.83
CA ARG A 184 -5.01 -21.28 -9.48
C ARG A 184 -6.14 -20.25 -9.42
N GLN A 185 -6.03 -19.19 -10.23
CA GLN A 185 -7.04 -18.14 -10.29
C GLN A 185 -8.36 -18.68 -10.86
N PHE A 186 -8.32 -19.32 -12.02
CA PHE A 186 -9.52 -19.83 -12.69
C PHE A 186 -9.41 -21.36 -12.91
N PRO A 187 -10.44 -22.13 -12.52
CA PRO A 187 -11.71 -21.74 -11.88
C PRO A 187 -11.64 -21.67 -10.34
N GLY A 188 -10.43 -21.71 -9.74
CA GLY A 188 -10.24 -21.94 -8.31
C GLY A 188 -10.79 -20.83 -7.40
N LEU A 189 -10.37 -19.58 -7.60
CA LEU A 189 -10.70 -18.45 -6.70
C LEU A 189 -11.45 -17.33 -7.42
N VAL A 190 -11.40 -17.27 -8.74
CA VAL A 190 -12.16 -16.30 -9.55
C VAL A 190 -12.80 -17.08 -10.70
N ASP A 191 -14.09 -16.88 -10.91
CA ASP A 191 -14.81 -17.47 -12.04
C ASP A 191 -15.04 -16.42 -13.14
N ASN A 192 -16.09 -15.59 -13.01
CA ASN A 192 -16.45 -14.65 -14.06
C ASN A 192 -15.65 -13.34 -14.00
N ALA A 193 -15.32 -12.79 -15.17
CA ALA A 193 -14.74 -11.46 -15.29
C ALA A 193 -15.80 -10.37 -15.07
N HIS A 194 -15.49 -9.37 -14.25
CA HIS A 194 -16.36 -8.21 -13.98
C HIS A 194 -15.99 -7.06 -14.94
N TRP A 195 -16.56 -7.07 -16.13
CA TRP A 195 -16.20 -6.21 -17.26
C TRP A 195 -16.33 -4.71 -16.96
N ASN A 196 -17.35 -4.30 -16.22
CA ASN A 196 -17.54 -2.91 -15.79
C ASN A 196 -16.37 -2.41 -14.96
N ARG A 197 -15.86 -3.25 -14.04
CA ARG A 197 -14.71 -2.95 -13.22
C ARG A 197 -13.41 -2.93 -14.05
N ILE A 198 -13.23 -3.92 -14.94
CA ILE A 198 -12.06 -4.00 -15.82
C ILE A 198 -11.99 -2.76 -16.71
N ALA A 199 -13.10 -2.33 -17.32
CA ALA A 199 -13.14 -1.11 -18.13
C ALA A 199 -12.73 0.14 -17.32
N SER A 200 -13.22 0.27 -16.09
CA SER A 200 -12.84 1.38 -15.20
C SER A 200 -11.36 1.30 -14.78
N LEU A 201 -10.83 0.09 -14.60
CA LEU A 201 -9.42 -0.12 -14.27
C LEU A 201 -8.50 0.25 -15.43
N ILE A 202 -8.89 -0.08 -16.67
CA ILE A 202 -8.16 0.30 -17.89
C ILE A 202 -8.06 1.83 -18.00
N TRP A 203 -9.14 2.54 -17.72
CA TRP A 203 -9.12 3.99 -17.69
C TRP A 203 -8.12 4.53 -16.67
N ALA A 204 -8.13 4.00 -15.45
CA ALA A 204 -7.20 4.42 -14.42
C ALA A 204 -5.73 4.05 -14.74
N LEU A 205 -5.48 2.91 -15.41
CA LEU A 205 -4.16 2.53 -15.90
C LEU A 205 -3.65 3.51 -16.96
N ASP A 206 -4.51 3.98 -17.87
CA ASP A 206 -4.12 4.97 -18.86
C ASP A 206 -3.84 6.35 -18.21
N GLU A 207 -4.60 6.75 -17.20
CA GLU A 207 -4.30 7.98 -16.45
C GLU A 207 -2.94 7.88 -15.73
N ILE A 208 -2.65 6.75 -15.05
CA ILE A 208 -1.33 6.52 -14.42
C ILE A 208 -0.21 6.51 -15.47
N ARG A 209 -0.40 5.86 -16.60
CA ARG A 209 0.58 5.85 -17.69
C ARG A 209 0.92 7.27 -18.15
N ARG A 210 -0.08 8.13 -18.32
CA ARG A 210 0.08 9.51 -18.81
C ARG A 210 0.51 10.51 -17.74
N ARG A 211 0.04 10.37 -16.52
CA ARG A 211 0.15 11.37 -15.45
C ARG A 211 0.76 10.86 -14.15
N GLY A 212 0.99 9.56 -14.04
CA GLY A 212 1.40 8.89 -12.80
C GLY A 212 2.66 9.47 -12.17
N ALA A 213 3.67 9.81 -12.95
CA ALA A 213 4.91 10.39 -12.43
C ALA A 213 4.67 11.73 -11.73
N LYS A 214 3.86 12.61 -12.31
CA LYS A 214 3.51 13.91 -11.71
C LYS A 214 2.64 13.73 -10.46
N TYR A 215 1.67 12.80 -10.53
CA TYR A 215 0.81 12.48 -9.41
C TYR A 215 1.61 11.93 -8.23
N ALA A 216 2.37 10.86 -8.42
CA ALA A 216 3.11 10.18 -7.37
C ALA A 216 4.17 11.10 -6.72
N SER A 217 4.89 11.87 -7.53
CA SER A 217 5.83 12.88 -7.01
C SER A 217 5.13 13.89 -6.12
N GLN A 218 3.98 14.44 -6.55
CA GLN A 218 3.23 15.41 -5.74
C GLN A 218 2.66 14.77 -4.46
N VAL A 219 2.22 13.52 -4.51
CA VAL A 219 1.74 12.79 -3.31
C VAL A 219 2.82 12.72 -2.25
N ILE A 220 4.05 12.35 -2.61
CA ILE A 220 5.19 12.25 -1.69
C ILE A 220 5.59 13.64 -1.16
N VAL A 221 5.64 14.65 -2.03
CA VAL A 221 5.91 16.04 -1.62
C VAL A 221 4.88 16.52 -0.60
N ASN A 222 3.61 16.22 -0.84
CA ASN A 222 2.51 16.57 0.07
C ASN A 222 2.61 15.82 1.41
N ALA A 223 2.94 14.52 1.38
CA ALA A 223 3.10 13.73 2.61
C ALA A 223 4.25 14.27 3.47
N LYS A 224 5.40 14.55 2.88
CA LYS A 224 6.55 15.15 3.59
C LYS A 224 6.23 16.53 4.14
N ALA A 225 5.49 17.35 3.40
CA ALA A 225 5.08 18.69 3.86
C ALA A 225 4.12 18.62 5.04
N LEU A 226 3.10 17.73 4.95
CA LEU A 226 2.16 17.48 6.03
C LEU A 226 2.88 17.00 7.30
N ALA A 227 3.72 15.98 7.17
CA ALA A 227 4.48 15.40 8.27
C ALA A 227 5.35 16.44 8.99
N ARG A 228 6.11 17.22 8.21
CA ARG A 228 6.97 18.28 8.75
C ARG A 228 6.17 19.34 9.49
N ALA A 229 5.10 19.85 8.90
CA ALA A 229 4.28 20.89 9.51
C ALA A 229 3.60 20.40 10.81
N LEU A 230 3.15 19.14 10.86
CA LEU A 230 2.60 18.52 12.06
C LEU A 230 3.68 18.38 13.16
N HIS A 231 4.87 17.93 12.80
CA HIS A 231 6.00 17.79 13.73
C HIS A 231 6.44 19.14 14.30
N GLU A 232 6.62 20.14 13.45
CA GLU A 232 6.93 21.53 13.86
C GLU A 232 5.81 22.15 14.73
N GLY A 233 4.57 21.70 14.53
CA GLY A 233 3.41 22.07 15.35
C GLY A 233 3.30 21.36 16.69
N GLY A 234 4.24 20.44 16.99
CA GLY A 234 4.35 19.73 18.26
C GLY A 234 3.60 18.38 18.32
N LEU A 235 3.16 17.82 17.18
CA LEU A 235 2.61 16.48 17.15
C LEU A 235 3.72 15.42 17.07
N PRO A 236 3.54 14.25 17.70
CA PRO A 236 4.51 13.16 17.67
C PRO A 236 4.44 12.42 16.32
N VAL A 237 5.10 12.93 15.29
CA VAL A 237 5.17 12.31 13.98
C VAL A 237 6.28 11.26 13.96
N LYS A 238 5.95 10.03 13.54
CA LYS A 238 6.95 8.94 13.42
C LYS A 238 8.01 9.23 12.37
N CYS A 239 9.18 8.63 12.57
CA CYS A 239 10.29 8.64 11.62
C CYS A 239 10.81 10.04 11.24
N ALA A 240 10.73 11.01 12.15
CA ALA A 240 11.21 12.38 11.90
C ALA A 240 12.71 12.40 11.51
N ASP A 241 13.55 11.63 12.19
CA ASP A 241 14.99 11.53 11.93
C ASP A 241 15.32 10.86 10.59
N TYR A 242 14.34 10.16 9.99
CA TYR A 242 14.46 9.50 8.69
C TYR A 242 13.73 10.25 7.56
N GLY A 243 13.33 11.50 7.79
CA GLY A 243 12.63 12.33 6.81
C GLY A 243 11.14 11.99 6.66
N PHE A 244 10.55 11.39 7.70
CA PHE A 244 9.14 11.07 7.90
C PHE A 244 8.61 9.93 7.02
N THR A 245 8.73 10.02 5.71
CA THR A 245 8.13 9.07 4.77
C THR A 245 8.71 9.22 3.36
N GLU A 246 8.72 8.14 2.60
CA GLU A 246 8.91 8.11 1.15
C GLU A 246 7.63 7.69 0.42
N SER A 247 6.52 7.53 1.15
CA SER A 247 5.23 7.16 0.61
C SER A 247 4.20 8.30 0.71
N HIS A 248 2.93 7.94 0.62
CA HIS A 248 1.79 8.84 0.79
C HIS A 248 1.32 8.95 2.24
N GLN A 249 1.87 8.14 3.14
CA GLN A 249 1.40 7.99 4.52
C GLN A 249 2.23 8.84 5.48
N VAL A 250 1.55 9.34 6.51
CA VAL A 250 2.14 10.00 7.67
C VAL A 250 1.53 9.38 8.92
N PHE A 251 2.35 8.98 9.88
CA PHE A 251 1.89 8.39 11.14
C PHE A 251 2.12 9.30 12.32
N LEU A 252 1.11 9.38 13.19
CA LEU A 252 1.22 10.02 14.50
C LEU A 252 1.39 8.94 15.58
N ASP A 253 2.41 9.10 16.41
CA ASP A 253 2.73 8.20 17.52
C ASP A 253 1.99 8.62 18.80
N ILE A 254 0.67 8.62 18.74
CA ILE A 254 -0.17 8.93 19.89
C ILE A 254 -0.28 7.67 20.76
N SER A 255 0.18 7.75 22.00
CA SER A 255 0.16 6.64 22.94
C SER A 255 -1.23 6.43 23.54
N GLY A 256 -1.62 5.15 23.64
CA GLY A 256 -2.87 4.70 24.25
C GLY A 256 -4.05 4.72 23.27
N GLU A 257 -4.72 3.56 23.17
CA GLU A 257 -5.85 3.36 22.26
C GLU A 257 -7.00 4.37 22.49
N GLU A 258 -7.31 4.66 23.76
CA GLU A 258 -8.33 5.65 24.11
C GLU A 258 -7.99 7.06 23.58
N ASN A 259 -6.72 7.47 23.65
CA ASN A 259 -6.28 8.77 23.15
C ASN A 259 -6.32 8.83 21.62
N VAL A 260 -5.94 7.74 20.96
CA VAL A 260 -6.01 7.58 19.50
C VAL A 260 -7.45 7.72 19.02
N ASN A 261 -8.38 6.95 19.62
CA ASN A 261 -9.80 6.96 19.25
C ASN A 261 -10.41 8.34 19.50
N ARG A 262 -10.16 8.95 20.65
CA ARG A 262 -10.65 10.28 21.01
C ARG A 262 -10.14 11.37 20.03
N PHE A 263 -8.89 11.27 19.61
CA PHE A 263 -8.34 12.24 18.66
C PHE A 263 -8.91 12.05 17.26
N SER A 264 -9.07 10.81 16.81
CA SER A 264 -9.75 10.47 15.54
C SER A 264 -11.17 11.02 15.51
N GLU A 265 -11.97 10.81 16.57
CA GLU A 265 -13.32 11.34 16.71
C GLU A 265 -13.37 12.87 16.68
N LYS A 266 -12.42 13.55 17.35
CA LYS A 266 -12.34 15.01 17.29
C LYS A 266 -12.05 15.54 15.90
N LEU A 267 -11.16 14.85 15.15
CA LEU A 267 -10.88 15.19 13.77
C LEU A 267 -12.11 14.97 12.87
N GLU A 268 -12.82 13.86 13.05
CA GLU A 268 -14.07 13.58 12.32
C GLU A 268 -15.12 14.65 12.61
N ASN A 269 -15.32 15.02 13.88
CA ASN A 269 -16.20 16.12 14.28
C ASN A 269 -15.81 17.47 13.65
N ALA A 270 -14.54 17.64 13.31
CA ALA A 270 -14.01 18.77 12.56
C ALA A 270 -14.09 18.60 11.03
N ASN A 271 -14.79 17.59 10.51
CA ASN A 271 -14.85 17.21 9.08
C ASN A 271 -13.48 16.81 8.47
N MET A 272 -12.60 16.26 9.28
CA MET A 272 -11.33 15.68 8.86
C MET A 272 -11.33 14.19 9.18
N ILE A 273 -11.71 13.37 8.19
CA ILE A 273 -11.82 11.91 8.34
C ILE A 273 -10.42 11.31 8.20
N VAL A 274 -10.00 10.56 9.19
CA VAL A 274 -8.71 9.86 9.25
C VAL A 274 -8.92 8.40 9.64
N ASP A 275 -7.89 7.58 9.48
CA ASP A 275 -7.86 6.20 10.00
C ASP A 275 -7.83 6.19 11.54
N HIS A 276 -8.47 5.23 12.18
CA HIS A 276 -8.47 5.05 13.63
C HIS A 276 -7.05 4.89 14.23
N GLY A 277 -6.08 4.39 13.46
CA GLY A 277 -4.66 4.35 13.87
C GLY A 277 -3.91 5.68 13.70
N ILE A 278 -4.61 6.78 13.36
CA ILE A 278 -4.05 8.10 13.03
C ILE A 278 -2.98 8.00 11.94
N ARG A 279 -3.31 7.24 10.91
CA ARG A 279 -2.62 7.22 9.64
C ARG A 279 -3.25 8.24 8.71
N LEU A 280 -2.48 9.24 8.32
CA LEU A 280 -2.90 10.26 7.37
C LEU A 280 -2.41 9.87 5.97
N GLY A 281 -3.24 10.11 4.94
CA GLY A 281 -2.90 9.83 3.55
C GLY A 281 -3.10 11.04 2.66
N THR A 282 -2.19 11.28 1.73
CA THR A 282 -2.23 12.45 0.84
C THR A 282 -2.69 12.17 -0.59
N ASN A 283 -3.13 10.94 -0.87
CA ASN A 283 -3.54 10.53 -2.22
C ASN A 283 -4.74 11.33 -2.73
N GLU A 284 -5.85 11.33 -1.98
CA GLU A 284 -7.06 12.02 -2.41
C GLU A 284 -6.88 13.54 -2.44
N SER A 285 -6.27 14.12 -1.42
CA SER A 285 -5.99 15.55 -1.38
C SER A 285 -5.14 16.00 -2.56
N THR A 286 -4.13 15.21 -2.95
CA THR A 286 -3.34 15.46 -4.15
C THR A 286 -4.19 15.34 -5.42
N ARG A 287 -5.02 14.31 -5.53
CA ARG A 287 -5.96 14.10 -6.65
C ARG A 287 -6.98 15.25 -6.78
N ARG A 288 -7.26 15.96 -5.67
CA ARG A 288 -8.08 17.17 -5.62
C ARG A 288 -7.31 18.44 -5.91
N GLY A 289 -6.03 18.36 -6.25
CA GLY A 289 -5.21 19.49 -6.64
C GLY A 289 -4.45 20.17 -5.50
N MET A 290 -4.54 19.68 -4.27
CA MET A 290 -3.78 20.23 -3.14
C MET A 290 -2.28 20.04 -3.35
N LYS A 291 -1.50 21.06 -2.98
CA LYS A 291 -0.04 21.12 -3.08
C LYS A 291 0.58 21.29 -1.69
N LYS A 292 1.91 21.37 -1.65
CA LYS A 292 2.69 21.54 -0.43
C LYS A 292 2.11 22.59 0.54
N ARG A 293 1.81 23.81 0.05
CA ARG A 293 1.26 24.90 0.88
C ARG A 293 -0.12 24.57 1.46
N ASP A 294 -0.92 23.79 0.74
CA ASP A 294 -2.24 23.37 1.23
C ASP A 294 -2.12 22.32 2.31
N MET A 295 -1.07 21.48 2.27
CA MET A 295 -0.77 20.53 3.35
C MET A 295 -0.36 21.24 4.64
N GLU A 296 0.32 22.37 4.56
CA GLU A 296 0.63 23.22 5.73
C GLU A 296 -0.67 23.76 6.35
N ARG A 297 -1.64 24.18 5.53
CA ARG A 297 -2.98 24.60 5.98
C ARG A 297 -3.78 23.44 6.60
N VAL A 298 -3.68 22.24 6.03
CA VAL A 298 -4.30 21.02 6.62
C VAL A 298 -3.65 20.70 7.96
N ALA A 299 -2.32 20.76 8.05
CA ALA A 299 -1.59 20.54 9.30
C ALA A 299 -2.02 21.53 10.39
N GLU A 300 -2.16 22.83 10.06
CA GLU A 300 -2.65 23.85 10.99
C GLU A 300 -3.99 23.46 11.61
N LEU A 301 -4.95 22.98 10.80
CA LEU A 301 -6.26 22.56 11.30
C LEU A 301 -6.17 21.35 12.23
N ILE A 302 -5.32 20.37 11.90
CA ILE A 302 -5.08 19.20 12.75
C ILE A 302 -4.42 19.62 14.08
N ILE A 303 -3.43 20.52 14.02
CA ILE A 303 -2.73 21.05 15.20
C ILE A 303 -3.70 21.77 16.14
N ARG A 304 -4.63 22.56 15.60
CA ARG A 304 -5.66 23.26 16.40
C ARG A 304 -6.52 22.28 17.18
N VAL A 305 -6.99 21.20 16.55
CA VAL A 305 -7.75 20.13 17.21
C VAL A 305 -6.89 19.42 18.27
N TYR A 306 -5.64 19.13 17.95
CA TYR A 306 -4.70 18.49 18.89
C TYR A 306 -4.44 19.34 20.14
N LYS A 307 -4.34 20.66 19.97
CA LYS A 307 -4.18 21.64 21.07
C LYS A 307 -5.46 21.92 21.85
N GLY A 308 -6.55 21.24 21.53
CA GLY A 308 -7.80 21.29 22.30
C GLY A 308 -8.79 22.37 21.85
N GLU A 309 -8.61 22.95 20.66
CA GLU A 309 -9.65 23.81 20.10
C GLU A 309 -10.91 23.01 19.77
N GLU A 310 -12.07 23.58 20.07
CA GLU A 310 -13.37 22.94 19.85
C GLU A 310 -13.56 22.52 18.37
N PRO A 311 -13.85 21.24 18.06
CA PRO A 311 -13.98 20.73 16.69
C PRO A 311 -14.93 21.54 15.81
N ASN A 312 -16.03 22.06 16.36
CA ASN A 312 -17.00 22.87 15.61
C ASN A 312 -16.43 24.20 15.10
N SER A 313 -15.45 24.78 15.81
CA SER A 313 -14.72 25.97 15.37
C SER A 313 -13.84 25.64 14.14
N VAL A 314 -13.08 24.55 14.24
CA VAL A 314 -12.18 24.07 13.17
C VAL A 314 -12.97 23.58 11.95
N ARG A 315 -14.12 22.95 12.13
CA ARG A 315 -15.01 22.42 11.09
C ARG A 315 -15.34 23.43 9.98
N ARG A 316 -15.61 24.68 10.36
CA ARG A 316 -15.91 25.73 9.36
C ARG A 316 -14.70 26.02 8.48
N ALA A 317 -13.49 26.06 9.06
CA ALA A 317 -12.26 26.31 8.33
C ALA A 317 -11.90 25.10 7.42
N ALA A 318 -12.04 23.88 7.92
CA ALA A 318 -11.83 22.65 7.15
C ALA A 318 -12.79 22.59 5.96
N THR A 319 -14.06 22.87 6.18
CA THR A 319 -15.08 22.91 5.11
C THR A 319 -14.79 24.00 4.08
N LYS A 320 -14.33 25.17 4.52
CA LYS A 320 -13.93 26.27 3.61
C LYS A 320 -12.75 25.86 2.75
N LEU A 321 -11.68 25.31 3.37
CA LEU A 321 -10.51 24.81 2.65
C LEU A 321 -10.90 23.75 1.61
N ARG A 322 -11.72 22.77 1.99
CA ARG A 322 -12.16 21.69 1.07
C ARG A 322 -12.91 22.23 -0.16
N LYS A 323 -13.69 23.30 -0.02
CA LYS A 323 -14.45 23.92 -1.12
C LYS A 323 -13.59 24.61 -2.17
N GLU A 324 -12.32 24.90 -1.88
CA GLU A 324 -11.37 25.48 -2.84
C GLU A 324 -10.95 24.45 -3.91
N PHE A 325 -11.04 23.14 -3.60
CA PHE A 325 -10.54 22.01 -4.42
C PHE A 325 -11.71 21.18 -4.95
N LYS A 326 -12.32 21.62 -6.06
CA LYS A 326 -13.52 20.99 -6.65
C LYS A 326 -13.22 20.08 -7.83
N THR A 327 -12.11 20.30 -8.52
CA THR A 327 -11.71 19.54 -9.71
C THR A 327 -10.92 18.28 -9.31
N ILE A 328 -10.85 17.34 -10.25
CA ILE A 328 -9.95 16.18 -10.18
C ILE A 328 -8.78 16.49 -11.09
N GLU A 329 -7.58 16.42 -10.53
CA GLU A 329 -6.32 16.65 -11.23
C GLU A 329 -5.68 15.31 -11.67
N TYR A 330 -4.70 15.38 -12.58
CA TYR A 330 -3.96 14.21 -13.07
C TYR A 330 -4.81 13.19 -13.85
N THR A 331 -5.82 13.68 -14.54
CA THR A 331 -6.65 12.90 -15.47
C THR A 331 -6.08 12.90 -16.90
#